data_b3e69359b48dbd75a23a73efad3a4e31
#
_entry.id   b3e69359b48dbd75a23a73efad3a4e31
#
_cell.length_a   1.000
_cell.length_b   1.000
_cell.length_c   1.000
_cell.angle_alpha   90.00
_cell.angle_beta   90.00
_cell.angle_gamma   90.00
#
_symmetry.space_group_name_H-M   'P 1'
#
loop_
_entity.id
_entity.type
_entity.pdbx_description
1 polymer ?
#
loop_
_entity_poly.entity_id
_entity_poly.type
_entity_poly.pdbx_seq_one_letter_code
_entity_poly.pdbx_strand_id
1 'polypeptide(L)'
;LIFKTEKFYDLTGSICYAFGSVFVYYQTYGATFSLSLFISIAVLIWTIRLGSFLLKRVLDAGEDKRFRTIKTSPTQFFMTFNLSALWVVICSLCALTAVSNGVLVVEPIFYLGLFIFIAGFSIEVIADNQKTQFRAIPDNANKFITTGLWSVSRHPNYFGEVVLWAGIAIMSLPYLEGVQYWTLISPVFSFVLIYFISGVRMLEARANVKWGENMEYQKYVKKTPIFFPKIF
;
A
#
# COMPACT_ATOMS: atom_id res chain seq x y z
N LEU A 1 23.65 -5.97 4.75
CA LEU A 1 23.95 -7.20 5.52
C LEU A 1 24.78 -6.93 6.79
N ILE A 2 25.52 -5.80 6.88
CA ILE A 2 26.38 -5.48 8.01
C ILE A 2 25.57 -5.35 9.31
N PHE A 3 24.44 -4.67 9.28
CA PHE A 3 23.60 -4.42 10.47
C PHE A 3 22.51 -5.46 10.72
N LYS A 4 22.24 -6.38 9.78
CA LYS A 4 21.20 -7.45 9.84
C LYS A 4 19.86 -6.96 10.44
N THR A 5 19.47 -5.70 10.13
CA THR A 5 18.24 -5.10 10.64
C THR A 5 17.21 -4.94 9.52
N GLU A 6 15.97 -5.25 9.83
CA GLU A 6 14.81 -5.07 8.97
C GLU A 6 13.95 -3.85 9.32
N LYS A 7 14.28 -3.17 10.43
CA LYS A 7 13.43 -2.11 11.01
C LYS A 7 13.12 -0.97 10.04
N PHE A 8 14.03 -0.70 9.12
CA PHE A 8 13.92 0.39 8.16
C PHE A 8 13.48 -0.06 6.76
N TYR A 9 13.08 -1.33 6.59
CA TYR A 9 12.69 -1.89 5.30
C TYR A 9 11.54 -1.11 4.65
N ASP A 10 10.41 -1.02 5.34
CA ASP A 10 9.23 -0.30 4.85
C ASP A 10 9.51 1.21 4.71
N LEU A 11 10.29 1.80 5.64
CA LEU A 11 10.71 3.20 5.56
C LEU A 11 11.57 3.49 4.33
N THR A 12 12.49 2.60 3.97
CA THR A 12 13.33 2.74 2.77
C THR A 12 12.46 2.79 1.51
N GLY A 13 11.46 1.91 1.39
CA GLY A 13 10.50 1.95 0.29
C GLY A 13 9.75 3.28 0.22
N SER A 14 9.28 3.78 1.37
CA SER A 14 8.59 5.07 1.46
C SER A 14 9.49 6.25 1.06
N ILE A 15 10.74 6.25 1.48
CA ILE A 15 11.72 7.28 1.08
C ILE A 15 11.95 7.24 -0.44
N CYS A 16 12.03 6.04 -1.04
CA CYS A 16 12.20 5.90 -2.49
C CYS A 16 10.98 6.45 -3.26
N TYR A 17 9.75 6.20 -2.81
CA TYR A 17 8.55 6.81 -3.40
C TYR A 17 8.58 8.34 -3.30
N ALA A 18 8.87 8.87 -2.10
CA ALA A 18 8.94 10.31 -1.88
C ALA A 18 10.04 10.96 -2.74
N PHE A 19 11.23 10.37 -2.73
CA PHE A 19 12.35 10.86 -3.53
C PHE A 19 12.03 10.84 -5.02
N GLY A 20 11.50 9.73 -5.55
CA GLY A 20 11.13 9.60 -6.97
C GLY A 20 10.10 10.66 -7.38
N SER A 21 9.05 10.87 -6.57
CA SER A 21 8.02 11.88 -6.86
C SER A 21 8.59 13.31 -6.86
N VAL A 22 9.38 13.67 -5.84
CA VAL A 22 10.00 15.01 -5.76
C VAL A 22 11.04 15.19 -6.86
N PHE A 23 11.88 14.19 -7.10
CA PHE A 23 12.94 14.24 -8.09
C PHE A 23 12.40 14.46 -9.51
N VAL A 24 11.42 13.64 -9.94
CA VAL A 24 10.84 13.77 -11.27
C VAL A 24 10.12 15.10 -11.43
N TYR A 25 9.36 15.53 -10.42
CA TYR A 25 8.74 16.85 -10.47
C TYR A 25 9.77 17.98 -10.61
N TYR A 26 10.81 17.95 -9.78
CA TYR A 26 11.87 18.99 -9.82
C TYR A 26 12.67 18.98 -11.11
N GLN A 27 13.00 17.81 -11.66
CA GLN A 27 13.69 17.70 -12.94
C GLN A 27 12.86 18.23 -14.11
N THR A 28 11.52 18.09 -14.04
CA THR A 28 10.64 18.54 -15.10
C THR A 28 10.31 20.03 -15.01
N TYR A 29 10.10 20.56 -13.80
CA TYR A 29 9.58 21.91 -13.59
C TYR A 29 10.47 22.81 -12.74
N GLY A 30 11.52 22.29 -12.12
CA GLY A 30 12.31 23.04 -11.14
C GLY A 30 11.45 23.47 -9.96
N ALA A 31 11.56 24.75 -9.59
CA ALA A 31 10.72 25.37 -8.56
C ALA A 31 9.40 25.97 -9.12
N THR A 32 9.11 25.79 -10.40
CA THR A 32 7.92 26.35 -11.06
C THR A 32 6.69 25.52 -10.69
N PHE A 33 5.59 26.19 -10.35
CA PHE A 33 4.32 25.50 -10.09
C PHE A 33 3.77 24.89 -11.39
N SER A 34 3.38 23.63 -11.30
CA SER A 34 2.64 22.91 -12.35
C SER A 34 1.49 22.11 -11.72
N LEU A 35 0.41 21.92 -12.47
CA LEU A 35 -0.72 21.09 -12.04
C LEU A 35 -0.33 19.63 -11.78
N SER A 36 0.77 19.16 -12.36
CA SER A 36 1.40 17.86 -12.07
C SER A 36 1.74 17.67 -10.60
N LEU A 37 1.88 18.78 -9.83
CA LEU A 37 2.11 18.74 -8.39
C LEU A 37 1.02 17.99 -7.64
N PHE A 38 -0.23 18.03 -8.10
CA PHE A 38 -1.33 17.31 -7.44
C PHE A 38 -1.14 15.79 -7.47
N ILE A 39 -0.63 15.22 -8.58
CA ILE A 39 -0.31 13.79 -8.67
C ILE A 39 0.85 13.45 -7.72
N SER A 40 1.91 14.28 -7.75
CA SER A 40 3.06 14.09 -6.84
C SER A 40 2.65 14.19 -5.37
N ILE A 41 1.79 15.15 -5.00
CA ILE A 41 1.28 15.32 -3.63
C ILE A 41 0.46 14.10 -3.21
N ALA A 42 -0.37 13.52 -4.09
CA ALA A 42 -1.14 12.31 -3.77
C ALA A 42 -0.20 11.15 -3.37
N VAL A 43 0.86 10.91 -4.15
CA VAL A 43 1.87 9.90 -3.83
C VAL A 43 2.59 10.24 -2.52
N LEU A 44 2.99 11.51 -2.32
CA LEU A 44 3.69 11.97 -1.11
C LEU A 44 2.86 11.79 0.16
N ILE A 45 1.58 12.19 0.14
CA ILE A 45 0.67 12.04 1.28
C ILE A 45 0.56 10.57 1.67
N TRP A 46 0.32 9.69 0.69
CA TRP A 46 0.20 8.27 0.94
C TRP A 46 1.51 7.67 1.49
N THR A 47 2.64 7.94 0.86
CA THR A 47 3.92 7.33 1.27
C THR A 47 4.42 7.83 2.63
N ILE A 48 4.22 9.12 2.95
CA ILE A 48 4.56 9.67 4.27
C ILE A 48 3.69 9.02 5.35
N ARG A 49 2.38 8.92 5.10
CA ARG A 49 1.46 8.26 6.03
C ARG A 49 1.79 6.79 6.23
N LEU A 50 1.94 6.03 5.15
CA LEU A 50 2.22 4.60 5.22
C LEU A 50 3.57 4.33 5.89
N GLY A 51 4.62 5.03 5.45
CA GLY A 51 5.97 4.87 5.99
C GLY A 51 6.06 5.19 7.47
N SER A 52 5.44 6.30 7.92
CA SER A 52 5.41 6.66 9.34
C SER A 52 4.63 5.64 10.18
N PHE A 53 3.50 5.14 9.67
CA PHE A 53 2.69 4.12 10.33
C PHE A 53 3.44 2.79 10.47
N LEU A 54 4.07 2.31 9.39
CA LEU A 54 4.81 1.05 9.39
C LEU A 54 6.05 1.12 10.26
N LEU A 55 6.80 2.24 10.19
CA LEU A 55 7.95 2.48 11.06
C LEU A 55 7.56 2.43 12.53
N LYS A 56 6.52 3.21 12.91
CA LYS A 56 6.02 3.20 14.29
C LYS A 56 5.64 1.79 14.73
N ARG A 57 4.90 1.06 13.91
CA ARG A 57 4.49 -0.33 14.20
C ARG A 57 5.67 -1.26 14.47
N VAL A 58 6.75 -1.14 13.69
CA VAL A 58 7.96 -1.97 13.87
C VAL A 58 8.74 -1.55 15.10
N LEU A 59 8.85 -0.26 15.39
CA LEU A 59 9.52 0.24 16.58
C LEU A 59 8.78 -0.18 17.87
N ASP A 60 7.45 -0.07 17.89
CA ASP A 60 6.61 -0.50 19.01
C ASP A 60 6.67 -2.02 19.24
N ALA A 61 6.75 -2.82 18.16
CA ALA A 61 6.86 -4.28 18.22
C ALA A 61 8.29 -4.79 18.47
N GLY A 62 9.31 -3.92 18.35
CA GLY A 62 10.73 -4.26 18.46
C GLY A 62 11.33 -4.98 17.24
N GLU A 63 10.53 -5.67 16.45
CA GLU A 63 10.93 -6.40 15.24
C GLU A 63 9.79 -6.49 14.22
N ASP A 64 10.14 -6.73 12.96
CA ASP A 64 9.20 -7.22 11.96
C ASP A 64 9.26 -8.74 11.86
N LYS A 65 8.21 -9.42 12.36
CA LYS A 65 8.14 -10.89 12.39
C LYS A 65 8.22 -11.54 10.99
N ARG A 66 7.97 -10.78 9.91
CA ARG A 66 8.14 -11.28 8.54
C ARG A 66 9.60 -11.66 8.25
N PHE A 67 10.52 -10.94 8.87
CA PHE A 67 11.96 -11.08 8.62
C PHE A 67 12.69 -12.10 9.50
N ARG A 68 12.02 -12.76 10.44
CA ARG A 68 12.67 -13.74 11.32
C ARG A 68 13.43 -14.82 10.56
N THR A 69 12.84 -15.33 9.47
CA THR A 69 13.46 -16.33 8.59
C THR A 69 14.21 -15.69 7.43
N ILE A 70 13.72 -14.59 6.87
CA ILE A 70 14.31 -13.92 5.71
C ILE A 70 15.75 -13.44 6.02
N LYS A 71 15.98 -12.85 7.19
CA LYS A 71 17.30 -12.31 7.57
C LYS A 71 18.34 -13.36 7.87
N THR A 72 17.98 -14.63 7.99
CA THR A 72 18.94 -15.75 8.15
C THR A 72 19.56 -16.16 6.83
N SER A 73 18.92 -15.85 5.68
CA SER A 73 19.42 -16.14 4.35
C SER A 73 19.78 -14.85 3.62
N PRO A 74 21.08 -14.60 3.30
CA PRO A 74 21.51 -13.43 2.54
C PRO A 74 20.79 -13.27 1.20
N THR A 75 20.55 -14.39 0.51
CA THR A 75 19.86 -14.41 -0.78
C THR A 75 18.39 -13.99 -0.64
N GLN A 76 17.66 -14.56 0.35
CA GLN A 76 16.27 -14.17 0.59
C GLN A 76 16.17 -12.70 1.00
N PHE A 77 17.08 -12.23 1.84
CA PHE A 77 17.13 -10.83 2.25
C PHE A 77 17.34 -9.91 1.04
N PHE A 78 18.31 -10.22 0.18
CA PHE A 78 18.57 -9.48 -1.05
C PHE A 78 17.35 -9.48 -1.99
N MET A 79 16.73 -10.65 -2.24
CA MET A 79 15.55 -10.77 -3.09
C MET A 79 14.35 -9.96 -2.54
N THR A 80 14.19 -9.91 -1.22
CA THR A 80 13.11 -9.15 -0.58
C THR A 80 13.29 -7.64 -0.80
N PHE A 81 14.50 -7.11 -0.70
CA PHE A 81 14.76 -5.70 -1.01
C PHE A 81 14.58 -5.37 -2.50
N ASN A 82 15.00 -6.29 -3.41
CA ASN A 82 14.75 -6.11 -4.83
C ASN A 82 13.26 -6.12 -5.17
N LEU A 83 12.46 -6.97 -4.51
CA LEU A 83 11.01 -6.99 -4.67
C LEU A 83 10.40 -5.66 -4.19
N SER A 84 10.90 -5.09 -3.09
CA SER A 84 10.47 -3.77 -2.63
C SER A 84 10.83 -2.66 -3.63
N ALA A 85 12.03 -2.69 -4.19
CA ALA A 85 12.45 -1.73 -5.22
C ALA A 85 11.55 -1.86 -6.48
N LEU A 86 11.27 -3.09 -6.91
CA LEU A 86 10.37 -3.35 -8.04
C LEU A 86 8.95 -2.83 -7.76
N TRP A 87 8.46 -3.01 -6.53
CA TRP A 87 7.18 -2.46 -6.10
C TRP A 87 7.15 -0.93 -6.20
N VAL A 88 8.17 -0.25 -5.67
CA VAL A 88 8.29 1.21 -5.77
C VAL A 88 8.26 1.66 -7.23
N VAL A 89 9.09 1.05 -8.09
CA VAL A 89 9.20 1.44 -9.49
C VAL A 89 7.86 1.23 -10.22
N ILE A 90 7.31 0.01 -10.20
CA ILE A 90 6.12 -0.32 -11.01
C ILE A 90 4.89 0.44 -10.51
N CYS A 91 4.67 0.54 -9.20
CA CYS A 91 3.51 1.26 -8.69
C CYS A 91 3.57 2.76 -8.96
N SER A 92 4.77 3.38 -8.98
CA SER A 92 4.89 4.80 -9.28
C SER A 92 4.91 5.14 -10.78
N LEU A 93 5.09 4.16 -11.69
CA LEU A 93 5.31 4.42 -13.11
C LEU A 93 4.27 5.36 -13.72
N CYS A 94 2.97 5.10 -13.56
CA CYS A 94 1.94 5.92 -14.17
C CYS A 94 1.96 7.37 -13.64
N ALA A 95 2.14 7.54 -12.33
CA ALA A 95 2.24 8.86 -11.72
C ALA A 95 3.46 9.64 -12.23
N LEU A 96 4.64 9.03 -12.20
CA LEU A 96 5.89 9.66 -12.62
C LEU A 96 5.89 10.00 -14.12
N THR A 97 5.32 9.11 -14.96
CA THR A 97 5.18 9.37 -16.39
C THR A 97 4.25 10.55 -16.67
N ALA A 98 3.06 10.58 -16.02
CA ALA A 98 2.14 11.70 -16.16
C ALA A 98 2.74 13.03 -15.68
N VAL A 99 3.52 12.99 -14.57
CA VAL A 99 4.24 14.18 -14.09
C VAL A 99 5.29 14.63 -15.10
N SER A 100 6.03 13.72 -15.71
CA SER A 100 7.05 14.06 -16.72
C SER A 100 6.46 14.63 -18.01
N ASN A 101 5.29 14.15 -18.45
CA ASN A 101 4.61 14.66 -19.65
C ASN A 101 3.98 16.05 -19.45
N GLY A 102 3.62 16.37 -18.21
CA GLY A 102 2.99 17.63 -17.85
C GLY A 102 1.47 17.56 -17.81
N VAL A 103 0.92 18.13 -16.77
CA VAL A 103 -0.54 18.35 -16.61
C VAL A 103 -0.81 19.80 -16.94
N LEU A 104 -1.22 20.08 -18.17
CA LEU A 104 -1.48 21.44 -18.66
C LEU A 104 -2.91 21.89 -18.30
N VAL A 105 -3.87 20.97 -18.37
CA VAL A 105 -5.26 21.20 -18.04
C VAL A 105 -5.75 20.04 -17.21
N VAL A 106 -6.60 20.30 -16.22
CA VAL A 106 -7.20 19.25 -15.38
C VAL A 106 -8.46 18.72 -16.08
N GLU A 107 -8.35 17.53 -16.66
CA GLU A 107 -9.46 16.86 -17.31
C GLU A 107 -10.50 16.34 -16.29
N PRO A 108 -11.81 16.25 -16.63
CA PRO A 108 -12.84 15.78 -15.71
C PRO A 108 -12.54 14.39 -15.07
N ILE A 109 -11.91 13.49 -15.82
CA ILE A 109 -11.51 12.15 -15.33
C ILE A 109 -10.46 12.22 -14.22
N PHE A 110 -9.67 13.30 -14.18
CA PHE A 110 -8.73 13.53 -13.07
C PHE A 110 -9.47 13.63 -11.73
N TYR A 111 -10.59 14.36 -11.68
CA TYR A 111 -11.38 14.48 -10.45
C TYR A 111 -12.00 13.16 -10.01
N LEU A 112 -12.39 12.30 -10.97
CA LEU A 112 -12.83 10.93 -10.67
C LEU A 112 -11.68 10.13 -10.04
N GLY A 113 -10.49 10.20 -10.62
CA GLY A 113 -9.29 9.55 -10.06
C GLY A 113 -8.95 10.05 -8.67
N LEU A 114 -9.01 11.37 -8.45
CA LEU A 114 -8.80 11.99 -7.14
C LEU A 114 -9.83 11.54 -6.10
N PHE A 115 -11.11 11.46 -6.47
CA PHE A 115 -12.16 10.92 -5.59
C PHE A 115 -11.87 9.45 -5.20
N ILE A 116 -11.50 8.61 -6.16
CA ILE A 116 -11.16 7.20 -5.94
C ILE A 116 -9.90 7.09 -5.05
N PHE A 117 -8.89 7.95 -5.28
CA PHE A 117 -7.70 8.03 -4.42
C PHE A 117 -8.08 8.36 -2.97
N ILE A 118 -8.87 9.41 -2.75
CA ILE A 118 -9.31 9.82 -1.41
C ILE A 118 -10.12 8.71 -0.73
N ALA A 119 -11.02 8.05 -1.46
CA ALA A 119 -11.80 6.94 -0.93
C ALA A 119 -10.90 5.76 -0.52
N GLY A 120 -9.99 5.32 -1.39
CA GLY A 120 -9.03 4.23 -1.10
C GLY A 120 -8.12 4.56 0.07
N PHE A 121 -7.55 5.77 0.09
CA PHE A 121 -6.71 6.26 1.17
C PHE A 121 -7.46 6.31 2.51
N SER A 122 -8.70 6.79 2.51
CA SER A 122 -9.54 6.82 3.71
C SER A 122 -9.84 5.42 4.23
N ILE A 123 -10.17 4.47 3.35
CA ILE A 123 -10.40 3.07 3.73
C ILE A 123 -9.15 2.48 4.39
N GLU A 124 -7.98 2.68 3.78
CA GLU A 124 -6.70 2.20 4.31
C GLU A 124 -6.41 2.77 5.71
N VAL A 125 -6.50 4.10 5.86
CA VAL A 125 -6.24 4.80 7.14
C VAL A 125 -7.21 4.34 8.23
N ILE A 126 -8.51 4.28 7.92
CA ILE A 126 -9.55 3.87 8.89
C ILE A 126 -9.33 2.41 9.30
N ALA A 127 -9.07 1.52 8.35
CA ALA A 127 -8.85 0.10 8.64
C ALA A 127 -7.61 -0.13 9.52
N ASP A 128 -6.51 0.54 9.22
CA ASP A 128 -5.28 0.47 10.02
C ASP A 128 -5.49 1.02 11.44
N ASN A 129 -6.20 2.15 11.58
CA ASN A 129 -6.53 2.73 12.88
C ASN A 129 -7.44 1.80 13.70
N GLN A 130 -8.48 1.22 13.09
CA GLN A 130 -9.36 0.24 13.75
C GLN A 130 -8.55 -0.95 14.28
N LYS A 131 -7.64 -1.48 13.48
CA LYS A 131 -6.79 -2.61 13.87
C LYS A 131 -5.81 -2.24 14.97
N THR A 132 -5.25 -1.04 14.92
CA THR A 132 -4.34 -0.53 15.95
C THR A 132 -5.06 -0.36 17.28
N GLN A 133 -6.23 0.29 17.29
CA GLN A 133 -7.05 0.45 18.49
C GLN A 133 -7.49 -0.90 19.07
N PHE A 134 -7.91 -1.84 18.22
CA PHE A 134 -8.29 -3.19 18.65
C PHE A 134 -7.13 -3.91 19.35
N ARG A 135 -5.92 -3.78 18.82
CA ARG A 135 -4.70 -4.41 19.39
C ARG A 135 -4.18 -3.71 20.64
N ALA A 136 -4.50 -2.44 20.84
CA ALA A 136 -4.11 -1.70 22.04
C ALA A 136 -4.82 -2.18 23.29
N ILE A 137 -5.94 -2.88 23.15
CA ILE A 137 -6.69 -3.47 24.28
C ILE A 137 -6.04 -4.80 24.66
N PRO A 138 -5.50 -4.98 25.89
CA PRO A 138 -4.80 -6.19 26.31
C PRO A 138 -5.64 -7.47 26.15
N ASP A 139 -6.94 -7.41 26.43
CA ASP A 139 -7.87 -8.54 26.31
C ASP A 139 -8.03 -9.03 24.85
N ASN A 140 -7.60 -8.25 23.87
CA ASN A 140 -7.64 -8.61 22.46
C ASN A 140 -6.35 -9.24 21.93
N ALA A 141 -5.33 -9.46 22.76
CA ALA A 141 -4.01 -9.97 22.35
C ALA A 141 -4.07 -11.28 21.54
N ASN A 142 -5.05 -12.15 21.88
CA ASN A 142 -5.25 -13.43 21.20
C ASN A 142 -6.53 -13.48 20.34
N LYS A 143 -7.20 -12.34 20.16
CA LYS A 143 -8.40 -12.26 19.34
C LYS A 143 -8.09 -11.73 17.93
N PHE A 144 -9.05 -11.90 17.04
CA PHE A 144 -9.06 -11.33 15.69
C PHE A 144 -10.16 -10.27 15.58
N ILE A 145 -9.88 -9.22 14.81
CA ILE A 145 -10.83 -8.12 14.63
C ILE A 145 -11.93 -8.51 13.64
N THR A 146 -13.18 -8.19 13.98
CA THR A 146 -14.38 -8.49 13.17
C THR A 146 -15.34 -7.31 13.06
N THR A 147 -14.93 -6.13 13.53
CA THR A 147 -15.78 -4.93 13.62
C THR A 147 -15.34 -3.85 12.62
N GLY A 148 -16.20 -2.89 12.34
CA GLY A 148 -15.94 -1.81 11.42
C GLY A 148 -15.69 -2.32 10.00
N LEU A 149 -14.68 -1.80 9.30
CA LEU A 149 -14.31 -2.24 7.94
C LEU A 149 -13.89 -3.73 7.90
N TRP A 150 -13.42 -4.28 9.00
CA TRP A 150 -13.03 -5.69 9.12
C TRP A 150 -14.24 -6.64 9.16
N SER A 151 -15.46 -6.13 9.31
CA SER A 151 -16.70 -6.93 9.20
C SER A 151 -17.13 -7.17 7.76
N VAL A 152 -16.71 -6.33 6.81
CA VAL A 152 -17.09 -6.38 5.40
C VAL A 152 -15.97 -6.88 4.47
N SER A 153 -14.72 -6.80 4.91
CA SER A 153 -13.55 -7.38 4.26
C SER A 153 -12.54 -7.85 5.32
N ARG A 154 -11.82 -8.96 5.05
CA ARG A 154 -10.77 -9.45 5.96
C ARG A 154 -9.45 -8.70 5.82
N HIS A 155 -9.28 -7.94 4.72
CA HIS A 155 -8.11 -7.12 4.44
C HIS A 155 -8.51 -5.75 3.86
N PRO A 156 -9.32 -4.95 4.60
CA PRO A 156 -9.85 -3.69 4.07
C PRO A 156 -8.76 -2.65 3.82
N ASN A 157 -7.67 -2.65 4.60
CA ASN A 157 -6.54 -1.77 4.38
C ASN A 157 -5.84 -2.06 3.04
N TYR A 158 -5.62 -3.31 2.70
CA TYR A 158 -5.04 -3.69 1.42
C TYR A 158 -5.98 -3.42 0.23
N PHE A 159 -7.29 -3.59 0.44
CA PHE A 159 -8.26 -3.15 -0.56
C PHE A 159 -8.18 -1.65 -0.78
N GLY A 160 -8.10 -0.85 0.28
CA GLY A 160 -7.91 0.59 0.21
C GLY A 160 -6.66 0.98 -0.58
N GLU A 161 -5.54 0.29 -0.33
CA GLU A 161 -4.27 0.52 -1.05
C GLU A 161 -4.39 0.26 -2.56
N VAL A 162 -5.05 -0.81 -2.98
CA VAL A 162 -5.27 -1.08 -4.41
C VAL A 162 -6.21 -0.04 -5.03
N VAL A 163 -7.25 0.37 -4.31
CA VAL A 163 -8.19 1.41 -4.77
C VAL A 163 -7.50 2.76 -4.94
N LEU A 164 -6.63 3.17 -4.01
CA LEU A 164 -5.91 4.44 -4.15
C LEU A 164 -4.94 4.43 -5.32
N TRP A 165 -4.24 3.32 -5.59
CA TRP A 165 -3.38 3.19 -6.77
C TRP A 165 -4.18 3.20 -8.06
N ALA A 166 -5.39 2.63 -8.08
CA ALA A 166 -6.31 2.77 -9.21
C ALA A 166 -6.72 4.24 -9.41
N GLY A 167 -6.97 4.97 -8.31
CA GLY A 167 -7.23 6.41 -8.35
C GLY A 167 -6.08 7.20 -8.97
N ILE A 168 -4.82 6.93 -8.56
CA ILE A 168 -3.62 7.55 -9.13
C ILE A 168 -3.50 7.23 -10.62
N ALA A 169 -3.73 5.99 -11.03
CA ALA A 169 -3.69 5.59 -12.44
C ALA A 169 -4.76 6.34 -13.27
N ILE A 170 -5.97 6.49 -12.75
CA ILE A 170 -7.04 7.25 -13.42
C ILE A 170 -6.71 8.75 -13.48
N MET A 171 -6.12 9.33 -12.43
CA MET A 171 -5.61 10.72 -12.47
C MET A 171 -4.55 10.91 -13.55
N SER A 172 -3.71 9.89 -13.77
CA SER A 172 -2.60 9.92 -14.72
C SER A 172 -3.05 9.70 -16.18
N LEU A 173 -4.15 8.96 -16.37
CA LEU A 173 -4.61 8.47 -17.67
C LEU A 173 -4.65 9.52 -18.79
N PRO A 174 -5.17 10.76 -18.58
CA PRO A 174 -5.27 11.78 -19.66
C PRO A 174 -3.91 12.31 -20.14
N TYR A 175 -2.85 12.06 -19.39
CA TYR A 175 -1.53 12.63 -19.59
C TYR A 175 -0.51 11.59 -20.08
N LEU A 176 -0.97 10.39 -20.46
CA LEU A 176 -0.16 9.32 -21.03
C LEU A 176 -0.34 9.25 -22.54
N GLU A 177 0.72 8.89 -23.26
CA GLU A 177 0.72 8.81 -24.72
C GLU A 177 1.34 7.49 -25.22
N GLY A 178 0.76 6.95 -26.28
CA GLY A 178 1.32 5.78 -26.99
C GLY A 178 1.66 4.61 -26.06
N VAL A 179 2.92 4.19 -26.06
CA VAL A 179 3.39 3.07 -25.23
C VAL A 179 3.35 3.32 -23.72
N GLN A 180 3.19 4.58 -23.30
CA GLN A 180 3.13 4.94 -21.87
C GLN A 180 1.88 4.39 -21.18
N TYR A 181 0.81 4.04 -21.93
CA TYR A 181 -0.35 3.36 -21.34
C TYR A 181 -0.02 2.04 -20.67
N TRP A 182 1.12 1.39 -20.98
CA TRP A 182 1.58 0.23 -20.24
C TRP A 182 1.91 0.53 -18.77
N THR A 183 2.17 1.80 -18.43
CA THR A 183 2.41 2.20 -17.03
C THR A 183 1.18 2.06 -16.14
N LEU A 184 -0.03 1.99 -16.73
CA LEU A 184 -1.28 1.72 -16.03
C LEU A 184 -1.36 0.29 -15.43
N ILE A 185 -0.33 -0.54 -15.64
CA ILE A 185 -0.16 -1.81 -14.92
C ILE A 185 -0.01 -1.62 -13.40
N SER A 186 0.32 -0.42 -12.95
CA SER A 186 0.58 -0.05 -11.56
C SER A 186 -0.44 -0.61 -10.54
N PRO A 187 -1.76 -0.34 -10.63
CA PRO A 187 -2.73 -0.90 -9.67
C PRO A 187 -2.89 -2.42 -9.78
N VAL A 188 -2.73 -2.99 -10.98
CA VAL A 188 -2.78 -4.44 -11.18
C VAL A 188 -1.59 -5.11 -10.50
N PHE A 189 -0.40 -4.52 -10.64
CA PHE A 189 0.80 -5.01 -9.98
C PHE A 189 0.70 -4.89 -8.46
N SER A 190 0.19 -3.76 -7.94
CA SER A 190 -0.08 -3.58 -6.51
C SER A 190 -1.01 -4.68 -5.98
N PHE A 191 -2.12 -4.97 -6.68
CA PHE A 191 -3.02 -6.04 -6.32
C PHE A 191 -2.34 -7.42 -6.32
N VAL A 192 -1.60 -7.76 -7.37
CA VAL A 192 -0.90 -9.06 -7.49
C VAL A 192 0.12 -9.21 -6.38
N LEU A 193 0.92 -8.18 -6.12
CA LEU A 193 1.94 -8.19 -5.07
C LEU A 193 1.31 -8.38 -3.68
N ILE A 194 0.30 -7.57 -3.35
CA ILE A 194 -0.34 -7.57 -2.04
C ILE A 194 -1.15 -8.85 -1.81
N TYR A 195 -1.88 -9.28 -2.82
CA TYR A 195 -2.76 -10.44 -2.68
C TYR A 195 -1.99 -11.76 -2.68
N PHE A 196 -1.07 -11.96 -3.63
CA PHE A 196 -0.45 -13.26 -3.89
C PHE A 196 0.92 -13.44 -3.26
N ILE A 197 1.72 -12.36 -3.12
CA ILE A 197 3.15 -12.47 -2.80
C ILE A 197 3.46 -12.06 -1.36
N SER A 198 3.11 -10.82 -0.97
CA SER A 198 3.64 -10.24 0.26
C SER A 198 2.61 -9.98 1.37
N GLY A 199 1.32 -10.13 1.09
CA GLY A 199 0.26 -9.67 1.99
C GLY A 199 -0.77 -10.73 2.34
N VAL A 200 -1.89 -10.72 1.63
CA VAL A 200 -3.14 -11.41 1.98
C VAL A 200 -2.91 -12.90 2.23
N ARG A 201 -2.37 -13.63 1.25
CA ARG A 201 -2.20 -15.10 1.38
C ARG A 201 -1.35 -15.50 2.56
N MET A 202 -0.27 -14.76 2.82
CA MET A 202 0.62 -15.04 3.93
C MET A 202 -0.06 -14.76 5.28
N LEU A 203 -0.87 -13.69 5.37
CA LEU A 203 -1.60 -13.35 6.59
C LEU A 203 -2.75 -14.32 6.85
N GLU A 204 -3.47 -14.74 5.81
CA GLU A 204 -4.51 -15.77 5.92
C GLU A 204 -3.94 -17.12 6.41
N ALA A 205 -2.80 -17.55 5.85
CA ALA A 205 -2.14 -18.78 6.31
C ALA A 205 -1.76 -18.69 7.79
N ARG A 206 -1.18 -17.57 8.23
CA ARG A 206 -0.84 -17.34 9.65
C ARG A 206 -2.07 -17.27 10.55
N ALA A 207 -3.14 -16.63 10.08
CA ALA A 207 -4.38 -16.54 10.83
C ALA A 207 -5.04 -17.92 10.98
N ASN A 208 -5.02 -18.74 9.93
CA ASN A 208 -5.54 -20.10 9.97
C ASN A 208 -4.75 -21.00 10.94
N VAL A 209 -3.42 -20.89 10.96
CA VAL A 209 -2.59 -21.60 11.95
C VAL A 209 -2.94 -21.19 13.38
N LYS A 210 -3.22 -19.88 13.60
CA LYS A 210 -3.49 -19.38 14.97
C LYS A 210 -4.92 -19.62 15.43
N TRP A 211 -5.91 -19.50 14.54
CA TRP A 211 -7.33 -19.48 14.87
C TRP A 211 -8.19 -20.48 14.08
N GLY A 212 -7.60 -21.32 13.23
CA GLY A 212 -8.33 -22.20 12.31
C GLY A 212 -9.30 -23.17 13.01
N GLU A 213 -8.98 -23.61 14.22
CA GLU A 213 -9.84 -24.48 15.03
C GLU A 213 -10.93 -23.71 15.82
N ASN A 214 -10.85 -22.37 15.86
CA ASN A 214 -11.83 -21.56 16.57
C ASN A 214 -13.12 -21.43 15.75
N MET A 215 -14.24 -21.86 16.30
CA MET A 215 -15.56 -21.84 15.64
C MET A 215 -16.02 -20.42 15.26
N GLU A 216 -15.69 -19.40 16.06
CA GLU A 216 -16.03 -18.00 15.74
C GLU A 216 -15.20 -17.50 14.57
N TYR A 217 -13.91 -17.86 14.50
CA TYR A 217 -13.05 -17.54 13.36
C TYR A 217 -13.56 -18.19 12.09
N GLN A 218 -13.95 -19.46 12.13
CA GLN A 218 -14.51 -20.16 10.98
C GLN A 218 -15.81 -19.51 10.49
N LYS A 219 -16.69 -19.08 11.40
CA LYS A 219 -17.92 -18.33 11.07
C LYS A 219 -17.57 -16.99 10.41
N TYR A 220 -16.58 -16.28 10.96
CA TYR A 220 -16.10 -15.01 10.40
C TYR A 220 -15.57 -15.19 8.99
N VAL A 221 -14.70 -16.16 8.76
CA VAL A 221 -14.11 -16.46 7.43
C VAL A 221 -15.17 -16.82 6.39
N LYS A 222 -16.20 -17.59 6.80
CA LYS A 222 -17.33 -17.95 5.92
C LYS A 222 -18.22 -16.74 5.55
N LYS A 223 -18.37 -15.80 6.48
CA LYS A 223 -19.25 -14.64 6.30
C LYS A 223 -18.57 -13.48 5.59
N THR A 224 -17.29 -13.24 5.88
CA THR A 224 -16.55 -12.04 5.47
C THR A 224 -15.59 -12.37 4.32
N PRO A 225 -15.75 -11.73 3.14
CA PRO A 225 -14.87 -11.94 2.00
C PRO A 225 -13.42 -11.61 2.34
N ILE A 226 -12.50 -12.26 1.62
CA ILE A 226 -11.07 -12.11 1.87
C ILE A 226 -10.56 -10.70 1.49
N PHE A 227 -11.05 -10.12 0.38
CA PHE A 227 -10.50 -8.89 -0.19
C PHE A 227 -11.58 -7.86 -0.55
N PHE A 228 -12.42 -8.16 -1.54
CA PHE A 228 -13.47 -7.24 -1.98
C PHE A 228 -14.56 -7.12 -0.93
N PRO A 229 -14.88 -5.89 -0.45
CA PRO A 229 -15.89 -5.70 0.59
C PRO A 229 -17.27 -6.20 0.14
N LYS A 230 -17.95 -6.90 1.05
CA LYS A 230 -19.36 -7.25 0.86
C LYS A 230 -20.20 -6.06 1.27
N ILE A 231 -20.89 -5.46 0.29
CA ILE A 231 -21.71 -4.26 0.50
C ILE A 231 -23.17 -4.63 0.88
N PHE A 232 -23.58 -5.89 0.62
CA PHE A 232 -24.93 -6.40 0.90
C PHE A 232 -24.91 -7.79 1.52
#